data_65d700e5be1a2d457e226854b0e8b8d5
#
_entry.id   65d700e5be1a2d457e226854b0e8b8d5
#
_cell.length_a   1.000
_cell.length_b   1.000
_cell.length_c   1.000
_cell.angle_alpha   90.00
_cell.angle_beta   90.00
_cell.angle_gamma   90.00
#
_symmetry.space_group_name_H-M   'P 1'
#
loop_
_entity.id
_entity.type
_entity.pdbx_description
1 polymer ?
#
loop_
_entity_poly.entity_id
_entity_poly.type
_entity_poly.pdbx_seq_one_letter_code
_entity_poly.pdbx_strand_id
1 'polypeptide(L)'
;MRNFNGKYNGFMTMRDCLKNSVNTCALQAFNMTTNEQKMEFMTNLGVQPEEGITKLPQSYSVGAFNTATPEILAGAYAAFGNGGYYTKPYSFTKIIYRESEEEYTPDIERKRVMKEQTAYILSTVLTGVTTSRLKVKGTQVATKTGTSSYDTALLKTYGLTSSVIPDSWTSSYTTDYAMAIWYGYPEGLTKDNVKKKYYMTMGHASNERLKIQAALGNKIYEKNAKFKNPGGLTTAEVELETIPAQKPSAYTPSKLKKSFIFISGTEPSEVSNRFSKLADPTPGTYSINGKRLTISWNSPGTPDAI
;
A
#
# COMPACT_ATOMS: atom_id res chain seq x y z
N MET A 1 14.76 9.47 -0.24
CA MET A 1 13.57 9.20 0.62
C MET A 1 13.94 8.18 1.69
N ARG A 2 13.42 8.29 2.90
CA ARG A 2 13.67 7.36 4.00
C ARG A 2 12.38 6.63 4.39
N ASN A 3 12.49 5.39 4.86
CA ASN A 3 11.38 4.71 5.50
C ASN A 3 11.13 5.31 6.89
N PHE A 4 9.92 5.14 7.39
CA PHE A 4 9.48 5.69 8.68
C PHE A 4 10.42 5.33 9.86
N ASN A 5 10.90 4.08 9.88
CA ASN A 5 11.84 3.59 10.91
C ASN A 5 13.32 3.91 10.62
N GLY A 6 13.61 4.67 9.56
CA GLY A 6 14.97 4.99 9.12
C GLY A 6 15.78 3.83 8.52
N LYS A 7 15.19 2.63 8.42
CA LYS A 7 15.87 1.42 7.94
C LYS A 7 15.51 1.10 6.50
N TYR A 8 16.39 0.42 5.80
CA TYR A 8 16.17 -0.16 4.49
C TYR A 8 16.07 -1.68 4.65
N ASN A 9 15.02 -2.27 4.07
CA ASN A 9 14.67 -3.66 4.35
C ASN A 9 15.16 -4.65 3.26
N GLY A 10 15.99 -4.19 2.32
CA GLY A 10 16.42 -5.02 1.19
C GLY A 10 15.24 -5.37 0.25
N PHE A 11 15.26 -6.56 -0.31
CA PHE A 11 14.19 -7.04 -1.17
C PHE A 11 12.90 -7.28 -0.38
N MET A 12 11.79 -6.76 -0.90
CA MET A 12 10.46 -6.97 -0.35
C MET A 12 9.46 -7.22 -1.46
N THR A 13 8.42 -7.98 -1.17
CA THR A 13 7.31 -8.12 -2.11
C THR A 13 6.47 -6.84 -2.13
N MET A 14 5.86 -6.49 -3.28
CA MET A 14 4.96 -5.33 -3.36
C MET A 14 3.78 -5.43 -2.39
N ARG A 15 3.32 -6.65 -2.11
CA ARG A 15 2.31 -6.92 -1.06
C ARG A 15 2.80 -6.46 0.31
N ASP A 16 4.00 -6.88 0.72
CA ASP A 16 4.56 -6.54 2.02
C ASP A 16 4.95 -5.06 2.08
N CYS A 17 5.41 -4.49 0.97
CA CYS A 17 5.68 -3.05 0.82
C CYS A 17 4.42 -2.20 1.09
N LEU A 18 3.32 -2.51 0.42
CA LEU A 18 2.06 -1.77 0.58
C LEU A 18 1.47 -1.97 1.98
N LYS A 19 1.45 -3.22 2.46
CA LYS A 19 0.95 -3.57 3.80
C LYS A 19 1.70 -2.83 4.90
N ASN A 20 3.01 -2.76 4.81
CA ASN A 20 3.88 -2.12 5.80
C ASN A 20 4.14 -0.63 5.52
N SER A 21 3.51 -0.07 4.48
CA SER A 21 3.64 1.35 4.12
C SER A 21 5.10 1.79 3.93
N VAL A 22 5.86 1.00 3.15
CA VAL A 22 7.30 1.22 2.93
C VAL A 22 7.52 2.31 1.88
N ASN A 23 8.06 3.44 2.29
CA ASN A 23 8.23 4.63 1.45
C ASN A 23 9.13 4.38 0.24
N THR A 24 10.23 3.65 0.42
CA THR A 24 11.18 3.35 -0.67
C THR A 24 10.55 2.49 -1.75
N CYS A 25 9.67 1.56 -1.39
CA CYS A 25 8.91 0.77 -2.38
C CYS A 25 7.90 1.64 -3.13
N ALA A 26 7.18 2.53 -2.43
CA ALA A 26 6.23 3.44 -3.05
C ALA A 26 6.92 4.34 -4.08
N LEU A 27 8.12 4.85 -3.75
CA LEU A 27 8.94 5.64 -4.68
C LEU A 27 9.39 4.81 -5.89
N GLN A 28 9.80 3.57 -5.69
CA GLN A 28 10.18 2.70 -6.81
C GLN A 28 9.00 2.45 -7.74
N ALA A 29 7.84 2.08 -7.21
CA ALA A 29 6.62 1.89 -7.99
C ALA A 29 6.23 3.17 -8.77
N PHE A 30 6.33 4.32 -8.11
CA PHE A 30 6.07 5.63 -8.72
C PHE A 30 7.01 5.92 -9.88
N ASN A 31 8.29 5.55 -9.78
CA ASN A 31 9.27 5.75 -10.84
C ASN A 31 9.14 4.76 -12.02
N MET A 32 8.41 3.66 -11.85
CA MET A 32 8.12 2.69 -12.92
C MET A 32 7.01 3.15 -13.88
N THR A 33 6.33 4.24 -13.58
CA THR A 33 5.23 4.80 -14.38
C THR A 33 5.58 6.16 -14.94
N THR A 34 4.99 6.53 -16.08
CA THR A 34 5.20 7.87 -16.67
C THR A 34 4.47 8.95 -15.87
N ASN A 35 4.81 10.20 -16.10
CA ASN A 35 4.10 11.30 -15.44
C ASN A 35 2.61 11.36 -15.85
N GLU A 36 2.36 11.14 -17.14
CA GLU A 36 1.02 11.13 -17.72
C GLU A 36 0.15 10.04 -17.05
N GLN A 37 0.67 8.82 -16.91
CA GLN A 37 -0.04 7.72 -16.25
C GLN A 37 -0.38 8.04 -14.78
N LYS A 38 0.56 8.65 -14.06
CA LYS A 38 0.35 9.07 -12.66
C LYS A 38 -0.70 10.16 -12.55
N MET A 39 -0.59 11.20 -13.39
CA MET A 39 -1.55 12.29 -13.46
C MET A 39 -2.95 11.77 -13.76
N GLU A 40 -3.08 10.99 -14.84
CA GLU A 40 -4.35 10.41 -15.26
C GLU A 40 -4.97 9.56 -14.13
N PHE A 41 -4.19 8.68 -13.52
CA PHE A 41 -4.70 7.83 -12.45
C PHE A 41 -5.17 8.62 -11.24
N MET A 42 -4.39 9.63 -10.81
CA MET A 42 -4.70 10.49 -9.69
C MET A 42 -5.98 11.31 -9.95
N THR A 43 -6.05 11.98 -11.10
CA THR A 43 -7.18 12.83 -11.48
C THR A 43 -8.46 12.01 -11.73
N ASN A 44 -8.32 10.81 -12.30
CA ASN A 44 -9.44 9.89 -12.49
C ASN A 44 -10.05 9.40 -11.18
N LEU A 45 -9.29 9.41 -10.09
CA LEU A 45 -9.77 9.14 -8.72
C LEU A 45 -10.30 10.40 -8.01
N GLY A 46 -10.44 11.51 -8.70
CA GLY A 46 -10.93 12.78 -8.15
C GLY A 46 -9.89 13.56 -7.36
N VAL A 47 -8.64 13.10 -7.28
CA VAL A 47 -7.56 13.80 -6.59
C VAL A 47 -6.81 14.66 -7.59
N GLN A 48 -6.89 15.97 -7.43
CA GLN A 48 -6.19 16.92 -8.30
C GLN A 48 -4.81 17.27 -7.71
N PRO A 49 -3.78 17.48 -8.55
CA PRO A 49 -2.54 18.07 -8.07
C PRO A 49 -2.76 19.53 -7.64
N GLU A 50 -1.81 20.09 -6.91
CA GLU A 50 -1.81 21.54 -6.63
C GLU A 50 -1.71 22.34 -7.92
N GLU A 51 -2.22 23.57 -7.90
CA GLU A 51 -2.19 24.49 -9.03
C GLU A 51 -0.76 24.69 -9.57
N GLY A 52 -0.60 24.64 -10.88
CA GLY A 52 0.69 24.78 -11.55
C GLY A 52 1.56 23.53 -11.57
N ILE A 53 1.18 22.43 -10.92
CA ILE A 53 1.91 21.18 -10.97
C ILE A 53 1.58 20.42 -12.27
N THR A 54 2.51 20.42 -13.20
CA THR A 54 2.44 19.67 -14.48
C THR A 54 3.23 18.36 -14.44
N LYS A 55 4.18 18.25 -13.50
CA LYS A 55 4.97 17.05 -13.25
C LYS A 55 4.96 16.72 -11.78
N LEU A 56 4.42 15.55 -11.42
CA LEU A 56 4.30 15.12 -10.05
C LEU A 56 5.69 14.89 -9.41
N PRO A 57 6.02 15.61 -8.34
CA PRO A 57 7.27 15.41 -7.63
C PRO A 57 7.27 14.06 -6.88
N GLN A 58 8.45 13.55 -6.56
CA GLN A 58 8.61 12.26 -5.87
C GLN A 58 7.88 12.17 -4.51
N SER A 59 7.63 13.30 -3.86
CA SER A 59 6.87 13.37 -2.61
C SER A 59 5.43 12.84 -2.74
N TYR A 60 4.84 12.94 -3.93
CA TYR A 60 3.51 12.37 -4.22
C TYR A 60 3.46 10.85 -4.09
N SER A 61 4.58 10.16 -4.29
CA SER A 61 4.65 8.69 -4.11
C SER A 61 4.25 8.22 -2.70
N VAL A 62 4.35 9.10 -1.71
CA VAL A 62 3.99 8.84 -0.31
C VAL A 62 2.82 9.69 0.18
N GLY A 63 2.13 10.37 -0.75
CA GLY A 63 0.93 11.15 -0.43
C GLY A 63 1.21 12.54 0.15
N ALA A 64 2.40 13.10 -0.07
CA ALA A 64 2.72 14.46 0.36
C ALA A 64 2.21 15.49 -0.67
N PHE A 65 0.93 15.75 -0.63
CA PHE A 65 0.19 16.77 -1.39
C PHE A 65 -0.95 17.33 -0.54
N ASN A 66 -1.45 18.53 -0.84
CA ASN A 66 -2.37 19.29 0.03
C ASN A 66 -3.80 19.38 -0.50
N THR A 67 -4.10 18.75 -1.63
CA THR A 67 -5.41 18.86 -2.29
C THR A 67 -6.41 17.79 -1.86
N ALA A 68 -6.04 16.87 -0.99
CA ALA A 68 -6.92 15.82 -0.50
C ALA A 68 -7.78 16.31 0.67
N THR A 69 -9.08 16.02 0.60
CA THR A 69 -10.02 16.13 1.73
C THR A 69 -10.49 14.73 2.13
N PRO A 70 -11.09 14.55 3.33
CA PRO A 70 -11.73 13.29 3.67
C PRO A 70 -12.75 12.81 2.64
N GLU A 71 -13.56 13.72 2.10
CA GLU A 71 -14.54 13.42 1.05
C GLU A 71 -13.88 12.88 -0.23
N ILE A 72 -12.87 13.60 -0.75
CA ILE A 72 -12.12 13.19 -1.95
C ILE A 72 -11.49 11.82 -1.73
N LEU A 73 -10.84 11.58 -0.59
CA LEU A 73 -10.20 10.29 -0.31
C LEU A 73 -11.22 9.18 -0.09
N ALA A 74 -12.36 9.44 0.52
CA ALA A 74 -13.42 8.44 0.63
C ALA A 74 -13.92 8.02 -0.76
N GLY A 75 -14.15 8.97 -1.66
CA GLY A 75 -14.51 8.70 -3.06
C GLY A 75 -13.45 7.91 -3.82
N ALA A 76 -12.18 8.31 -3.68
CA ALA A 76 -11.06 7.61 -4.32
C ALA A 76 -10.92 6.16 -3.82
N TYR A 77 -11.01 5.93 -2.50
CA TYR A 77 -10.93 4.59 -1.93
C TYR A 77 -12.17 3.73 -2.20
N ALA A 78 -13.35 4.36 -2.36
CA ALA A 78 -14.56 3.67 -2.78
C ALA A 78 -14.38 2.97 -4.15
N ALA A 79 -13.58 3.54 -5.05
CA ALA A 79 -13.32 2.94 -6.36
C ALA A 79 -12.67 1.55 -6.25
N PHE A 80 -11.84 1.30 -5.23
CA PHE A 80 -11.26 -0.03 -5.01
C PHE A 80 -12.30 -1.05 -4.53
N GLY A 81 -13.23 -0.64 -3.65
CA GLY A 81 -14.33 -1.48 -3.17
C GLY A 81 -15.41 -1.72 -4.22
N ASN A 82 -15.55 -0.80 -5.17
CA ASN A 82 -16.56 -0.77 -6.20
C ASN A 82 -16.07 -1.35 -7.56
N GLY A 83 -15.18 -2.34 -7.52
CA GLY A 83 -14.70 -3.03 -8.73
C GLY A 83 -13.98 -2.14 -9.75
N GLY A 84 -13.35 -1.04 -9.30
CA GLY A 84 -12.59 -0.13 -10.14
C GLY A 84 -13.40 1.00 -10.77
N TYR A 85 -14.63 1.24 -10.31
CA TYR A 85 -15.43 2.40 -10.71
C TYR A 85 -15.32 3.53 -9.69
N TYR A 86 -14.88 4.68 -10.12
CA TYR A 86 -14.98 5.92 -9.36
C TYR A 86 -16.35 6.56 -9.58
N THR A 87 -16.97 6.99 -8.50
CA THR A 87 -18.17 7.82 -8.50
C THR A 87 -17.82 9.12 -7.78
N LYS A 88 -18.02 10.26 -8.42
CA LYS A 88 -17.79 11.57 -7.81
C LYS A 88 -18.68 11.70 -6.57
N PRO A 89 -18.12 12.01 -5.38
CA PRO A 89 -18.92 12.21 -4.18
C PRO A 89 -20.02 13.26 -4.38
N TYR A 90 -21.20 12.99 -3.83
CA TYR A 90 -22.35 13.90 -3.85
C TYR A 90 -23.09 13.80 -2.51
N SER A 91 -23.76 14.89 -2.11
CA SER A 91 -24.42 15.01 -0.82
C SER A 91 -25.94 14.91 -0.89
N PHE A 92 -26.52 14.93 -2.09
CA PHE A 92 -27.96 14.81 -2.30
C PHE A 92 -28.24 14.08 -3.63
N THR A 93 -29.35 13.37 -3.66
CA THR A 93 -29.81 12.63 -4.87
C THR A 93 -30.85 13.41 -5.64
N LYS A 94 -31.59 14.29 -4.97
CA LYS A 94 -32.65 15.10 -5.56
C LYS A 94 -32.93 16.34 -4.70
N ILE A 95 -33.25 17.46 -5.33
CA ILE A 95 -33.78 18.65 -4.73
C ILE A 95 -35.20 18.87 -5.30
N ILE A 96 -36.16 19.13 -4.44
CA ILE A 96 -37.51 19.51 -4.82
C ILE A 96 -37.73 20.95 -4.34
N TYR A 97 -37.99 21.84 -5.31
CA TYR A 97 -38.27 23.25 -4.99
C TYR A 97 -39.71 23.39 -4.47
N ARG A 98 -39.85 23.94 -3.28
CA ARG A 98 -41.13 23.98 -2.56
C ARG A 98 -42.24 24.74 -3.31
N GLU A 99 -41.90 25.84 -4.00
CA GLU A 99 -42.88 26.72 -4.64
C GLU A 99 -43.23 26.26 -6.07
N SER A 100 -42.27 25.78 -6.84
CA SER A 100 -42.50 25.35 -8.23
C SER A 100 -42.75 23.85 -8.37
N GLU A 101 -42.50 23.07 -7.32
CA GLU A 101 -42.50 21.60 -7.35
C GLU A 101 -41.51 21.01 -8.38
N GLU A 102 -40.65 21.83 -8.98
CA GLU A 102 -39.62 21.41 -9.88
C GLU A 102 -38.61 20.52 -9.17
N GLU A 103 -38.16 19.46 -9.88
CA GLU A 103 -37.18 18.51 -9.38
C GLU A 103 -35.85 18.74 -10.07
N TYR A 104 -34.77 18.82 -9.30
CA TYR A 104 -33.40 18.80 -9.76
C TYR A 104 -32.70 17.52 -9.31
N THR A 105 -32.15 16.76 -10.23
CA THR A 105 -31.32 15.59 -9.97
C THR A 105 -29.90 15.88 -10.46
N PRO A 106 -28.86 15.76 -9.60
CA PRO A 106 -27.49 16.01 -10.01
C PRO A 106 -27.02 14.98 -11.02
N ASP A 107 -26.22 15.42 -11.99
CA ASP A 107 -25.50 14.52 -12.88
C ASP A 107 -24.31 13.92 -12.10
N ILE A 108 -24.39 12.62 -11.80
CA ILE A 108 -23.39 11.91 -11.00
C ILE A 108 -22.38 11.26 -11.93
N GLU A 109 -21.21 11.88 -12.01
CA GLU A 109 -20.10 11.33 -12.79
C GLU A 109 -19.67 9.97 -12.22
N ARG A 110 -19.73 8.94 -13.09
CA ARG A 110 -19.23 7.59 -12.77
C ARG A 110 -18.39 7.06 -13.91
N LYS A 111 -17.15 6.69 -13.63
CA LYS A 111 -16.21 6.18 -14.65
C LYS A 111 -15.38 5.01 -14.14
N ARG A 112 -14.99 4.11 -15.05
CA ARG A 112 -14.02 3.06 -14.73
C ARG A 112 -12.61 3.66 -14.72
N VAL A 113 -11.89 3.50 -13.61
CA VAL A 113 -10.55 4.06 -13.42
C VAL A 113 -9.48 2.97 -13.31
N MET A 114 -9.88 1.72 -13.09
CA MET A 114 -8.99 0.56 -13.09
C MET A 114 -9.75 -0.72 -13.43
N LYS A 115 -9.00 -1.77 -13.78
CA LYS A 115 -9.57 -3.11 -13.97
C LYS A 115 -10.10 -3.63 -12.64
N GLU A 116 -11.19 -4.41 -12.69
CA GLU A 116 -11.80 -5.03 -11.53
C GLU A 116 -10.80 -5.97 -10.80
N GLN A 117 -9.98 -6.69 -11.57
CA GLN A 117 -8.91 -7.54 -11.05
C GLN A 117 -7.89 -6.72 -10.24
N THR A 118 -7.51 -5.54 -10.72
CA THR A 118 -6.59 -4.64 -10.01
C THR A 118 -7.20 -4.17 -8.69
N ALA A 119 -8.46 -3.74 -8.71
CA ALA A 119 -9.19 -3.32 -7.51
C ALA A 119 -9.28 -4.47 -6.48
N TYR A 120 -9.57 -5.68 -6.94
CA TYR A 120 -9.64 -6.88 -6.10
C TYR A 120 -8.28 -7.23 -5.46
N ILE A 121 -7.19 -7.26 -6.27
CA ILE A 121 -5.84 -7.56 -5.76
C ILE A 121 -5.43 -6.52 -4.70
N LEU A 122 -5.62 -5.22 -4.97
CA LEU A 122 -5.33 -4.16 -4.01
C LEU A 122 -6.14 -4.33 -2.72
N SER A 123 -7.44 -4.61 -2.83
CA SER A 123 -8.32 -4.83 -1.69
C SER A 123 -7.87 -6.01 -0.84
N THR A 124 -7.45 -7.14 -1.45
CA THR A 124 -6.92 -8.30 -0.71
C THR A 124 -5.64 -7.98 0.06
N VAL A 125 -4.77 -7.12 -0.48
CA VAL A 125 -3.56 -6.68 0.22
C VAL A 125 -3.92 -5.78 1.39
N LEU A 126 -4.83 -4.83 1.19
CA LEU A 126 -5.21 -3.81 2.17
C LEU A 126 -6.06 -4.36 3.32
N THR A 127 -6.73 -5.51 3.14
CA THR A 127 -7.37 -6.21 4.27
C THR A 127 -6.36 -6.65 5.33
N GLY A 128 -5.11 -6.89 4.95
CA GLY A 128 -4.03 -7.22 5.87
C GLY A 128 -3.52 -6.04 6.72
N VAL A 129 -3.97 -4.82 6.45
CA VAL A 129 -3.62 -3.60 7.21
C VAL A 129 -4.66 -3.27 8.28
N THR A 130 -5.86 -3.83 8.18
CA THR A 130 -6.98 -3.55 9.10
C THR A 130 -6.61 -3.85 10.55
N THR A 131 -6.90 -2.91 11.43
CA THR A 131 -6.56 -3.03 12.84
C THR A 131 -7.50 -3.99 13.57
N SER A 132 -7.02 -4.57 14.68
CA SER A 132 -7.84 -5.44 15.54
C SER A 132 -9.01 -4.72 16.22
N ARG A 133 -9.04 -3.39 16.22
CA ARG A 133 -10.13 -2.58 16.78
C ARG A 133 -11.38 -2.55 15.89
N LEU A 134 -11.18 -2.58 14.57
CA LEU A 134 -12.25 -2.58 13.58
C LEU A 134 -12.62 -4.04 13.26
N LYS A 135 -13.61 -4.57 13.98
CA LYS A 135 -14.05 -5.95 13.89
C LYS A 135 -15.54 -6.00 13.51
N VAL A 136 -15.80 -6.11 12.21
CA VAL A 136 -17.15 -6.39 11.71
C VAL A 136 -17.25 -7.86 11.35
N LYS A 137 -18.20 -8.57 11.97
CA LYS A 137 -18.32 -10.03 11.83
C LYS A 137 -18.41 -10.45 10.36
N GLY A 138 -17.48 -11.31 9.94
CA GLY A 138 -17.45 -11.89 8.59
C GLY A 138 -17.08 -10.92 7.47
N THR A 139 -16.83 -9.64 7.77
CA THR A 139 -16.56 -8.59 6.77
C THR A 139 -15.08 -8.44 6.51
N GLN A 140 -14.72 -8.32 5.24
CA GLN A 140 -13.40 -7.91 4.81
C GLN A 140 -13.35 -6.38 4.74
N VAL A 141 -12.56 -5.78 5.60
CA VAL A 141 -12.32 -4.33 5.60
C VAL A 141 -10.91 -4.06 5.11
N ALA A 142 -10.78 -3.37 4.00
CA ALA A 142 -9.50 -2.87 3.51
C ALA A 142 -9.17 -1.53 4.16
N THR A 143 -7.92 -1.32 4.58
CA THR A 143 -7.50 -0.11 5.28
C THR A 143 -6.14 0.36 4.79
N LYS A 144 -5.95 1.68 4.75
CA LYS A 144 -4.64 2.32 4.58
C LYS A 144 -4.52 3.49 5.54
N THR A 145 -3.39 3.57 6.22
CA THR A 145 -3.05 4.70 7.10
C THR A 145 -2.07 5.63 6.40
N GLY A 146 -2.11 6.91 6.75
CA GLY A 146 -1.17 7.94 6.32
C GLY A 146 -0.73 8.79 7.53
N THR A 147 0.51 9.27 7.49
CA THR A 147 1.05 10.17 8.50
C THR A 147 2.10 11.02 7.82
N SER A 148 1.97 12.33 7.87
CA SER A 148 2.99 13.26 7.38
C SER A 148 3.92 13.68 8.51
N SER A 149 5.00 14.36 8.16
CA SER A 149 6.01 14.83 9.11
C SER A 149 6.30 16.30 8.83
N TYR A 150 6.50 17.07 9.88
CA TYR A 150 7.08 18.41 9.76
C TYR A 150 8.54 18.35 9.34
N ASP A 151 9.00 19.42 8.72
CA ASP A 151 10.43 19.61 8.46
C ASP A 151 11.22 19.64 9.78
N THR A 152 12.40 19.02 9.77
CA THR A 152 13.24 18.91 10.96
C THR A 152 13.76 20.28 11.45
N ALA A 153 14.01 21.23 10.53
CA ALA A 153 14.46 22.57 10.91
C ALA A 153 13.32 23.32 11.59
N LEU A 154 12.08 23.19 11.08
CA LEU A 154 10.90 23.79 11.72
C LEU A 154 10.67 23.24 13.14
N LEU A 155 10.77 21.92 13.33
CA LEU A 155 10.65 21.31 14.66
C LEU A 155 11.72 21.84 15.63
N LYS A 156 12.98 21.96 15.18
CA LYS A 156 14.07 22.51 15.99
C LYS A 156 13.83 23.96 16.41
N THR A 157 13.28 24.79 15.52
CA THR A 157 12.94 26.20 15.80
C THR A 157 12.02 26.31 17.02
N TYR A 158 11.13 25.34 17.20
CA TYR A 158 10.18 25.32 18.31
C TYR A 158 10.57 24.40 19.47
N GLY A 159 11.75 23.79 19.45
CA GLY A 159 12.20 22.84 20.48
C GLY A 159 11.38 21.55 20.52
N LEU A 160 10.76 21.18 19.40
CA LEU A 160 9.91 19.99 19.26
C LEU A 160 10.69 18.83 18.64
N THR A 161 10.20 17.61 18.88
CA THR A 161 10.78 16.39 18.35
C THR A 161 10.04 15.88 17.12
N SER A 162 10.62 14.93 16.39
CA SER A 162 9.99 14.25 15.23
C SER A 162 8.74 13.44 15.60
N SER A 163 8.40 13.32 16.87
CA SER A 163 7.12 12.75 17.29
C SER A 163 5.92 13.67 17.02
N VAL A 164 6.16 14.97 16.83
CA VAL A 164 5.12 15.95 16.47
C VAL A 164 4.86 15.89 14.97
N ILE A 165 3.60 15.76 14.59
CA ILE A 165 3.16 15.55 13.22
C ILE A 165 2.02 16.50 12.84
N PRO A 166 1.92 16.92 11.55
CA PRO A 166 0.79 17.74 11.08
C PRO A 166 -0.48 16.93 10.85
N ASP A 167 -0.36 15.73 10.26
CA ASP A 167 -1.50 14.98 9.74
C ASP A 167 -1.47 13.52 10.14
N SER A 168 -2.65 13.00 10.45
CA SER A 168 -2.88 11.60 10.75
C SER A 168 -4.12 11.11 10.01
N TRP A 169 -3.92 10.31 8.96
CA TRP A 169 -4.96 9.85 8.06
C TRP A 169 -5.25 8.36 8.23
N THR A 170 -6.49 7.98 8.02
CA THR A 170 -6.86 6.59 7.75
C THR A 170 -8.03 6.55 6.79
N SER A 171 -7.91 5.70 5.76
CA SER A 171 -9.01 5.37 4.86
C SER A 171 -9.32 3.89 4.98
N SER A 172 -10.60 3.56 4.99
CA SER A 172 -11.06 2.16 4.98
C SER A 172 -12.30 2.00 4.12
N TYR A 173 -12.49 0.81 3.59
CA TYR A 173 -13.64 0.50 2.75
C TYR A 173 -14.00 -0.98 2.79
N THR A 174 -15.24 -1.27 2.44
CA THR A 174 -15.80 -2.58 2.17
C THR A 174 -16.33 -2.60 0.74
N THR A 175 -17.19 -3.54 0.39
CA THR A 175 -17.94 -3.53 -0.88
C THR A 175 -19.04 -2.47 -0.92
N ASP A 176 -19.48 -1.96 0.24
CA ASP A 176 -20.69 -1.16 0.37
C ASP A 176 -20.41 0.27 0.84
N TYR A 177 -19.36 0.47 1.62
CA TYR A 177 -19.02 1.74 2.23
C TYR A 177 -17.53 2.05 2.15
N ALA A 178 -17.22 3.34 2.03
CA ALA A 178 -15.87 3.87 2.19
C ALA A 178 -15.87 5.00 3.22
N MET A 179 -14.76 5.12 3.95
CA MET A 179 -14.56 6.12 4.99
C MET A 179 -13.13 6.63 4.91
N ALA A 180 -12.97 7.95 5.01
CA ALA A 180 -11.68 8.56 5.24
C ALA A 180 -11.77 9.49 6.46
N ILE A 181 -10.73 9.46 7.29
CA ILE A 181 -10.62 10.24 8.52
C ILE A 181 -9.30 10.97 8.50
N TRP A 182 -9.37 12.26 8.69
CA TRP A 182 -8.25 13.11 9.02
C TRP A 182 -8.32 13.53 10.48
N TYR A 183 -7.21 13.41 11.17
CA TYR A 183 -7.06 13.89 12.53
C TYR A 183 -5.84 14.79 12.60
N GLY A 184 -6.04 16.04 12.93
CA GLY A 184 -4.99 17.06 12.90
C GLY A 184 -5.47 18.42 13.36
N TYR A 185 -4.58 19.38 13.32
CA TYR A 185 -4.87 20.79 13.49
C TYR A 185 -4.83 21.48 12.12
N PRO A 186 -5.84 22.25 11.72
CA PRO A 186 -5.88 22.92 10.42
C PRO A 186 -4.77 23.97 10.27
N GLU A 187 -4.38 24.59 11.39
CA GLU A 187 -3.27 25.52 11.44
C GLU A 187 -1.98 24.76 11.79
N GLY A 188 -0.93 25.00 11.02
CA GLY A 188 0.39 24.39 11.26
C GLY A 188 1.06 24.89 12.55
N LEU A 189 2.32 24.54 12.74
CA LEU A 189 3.12 25.00 13.86
C LEU A 189 3.39 26.51 13.73
N THR A 190 2.80 27.28 14.64
CA THR A 190 3.08 28.69 14.88
C THR A 190 3.61 28.86 16.30
N LYS A 191 4.24 30.00 16.57
CA LYS A 191 4.73 30.32 17.94
C LYS A 191 3.60 30.25 18.97
N ASP A 192 2.41 30.73 18.59
CA ASP A 192 1.22 30.74 19.44
C ASP A 192 0.67 29.33 19.65
N ASN A 193 0.55 28.55 18.59
CA ASN A 193 0.05 27.17 18.68
C ASN A 193 0.96 26.31 19.53
N VAL A 194 2.27 26.46 19.39
CA VAL A 194 3.24 25.73 20.22
C VAL A 194 3.14 26.15 21.69
N LYS A 195 3.03 27.46 21.99
CA LYS A 195 2.81 27.95 23.35
C LYS A 195 1.52 27.41 23.97
N LYS A 196 0.45 27.34 23.21
CA LYS A 196 -0.86 26.79 23.65
C LYS A 196 -0.89 25.26 23.62
N LYS A 197 0.17 24.58 23.16
CA LYS A 197 0.22 23.14 22.95
C LYS A 197 -0.83 22.62 21.95
N TYR A 198 -1.19 23.42 20.96
CA TYR A 198 -2.07 23.05 19.85
C TYR A 198 -1.27 22.34 18.75
N TYR A 199 -0.78 21.19 19.09
CA TYR A 199 -0.11 20.25 18.19
C TYR A 199 -0.35 18.83 18.68
N MET A 200 -0.14 17.86 17.82
CA MET A 200 -0.35 16.46 18.15
C MET A 200 0.93 15.67 18.00
N THR A 201 1.03 14.60 18.79
CA THR A 201 2.07 13.59 18.63
C THR A 201 1.55 12.39 17.85
N MET A 202 2.45 11.74 17.15
CA MET A 202 2.15 10.56 16.34
C MET A 202 1.43 9.45 17.11
N GLY A 203 1.88 9.13 18.33
CA GLY A 203 1.27 8.10 19.16
C GLY A 203 -0.18 8.41 19.51
N HIS A 204 -0.45 9.65 19.92
CA HIS A 204 -1.80 10.12 20.23
C HIS A 204 -2.68 10.12 18.97
N ALA A 205 -2.24 10.79 17.91
CA ALA A 205 -3.01 10.93 16.68
C ALA A 205 -3.33 9.59 16.01
N SER A 206 -2.35 8.68 15.98
CA SER A 206 -2.56 7.32 15.45
C SER A 206 -3.59 6.54 16.25
N ASN A 207 -3.58 6.69 17.57
CA ASN A 207 -4.55 6.03 18.44
C ASN A 207 -5.97 6.59 18.24
N GLU A 208 -6.11 7.93 18.20
CA GLU A 208 -7.41 8.57 18.09
C GLU A 208 -8.08 8.33 16.73
N ARG A 209 -7.36 8.50 15.60
CA ARG A 209 -7.92 8.18 14.27
C ARG A 209 -8.42 6.73 14.18
N LEU A 210 -7.70 5.77 14.80
CA LEU A 210 -8.10 4.36 14.78
C LEU A 210 -9.28 4.06 15.72
N LYS A 211 -9.44 4.80 16.82
CA LYS A 211 -10.63 4.75 17.67
C LYS A 211 -11.86 5.27 16.90
N ILE A 212 -11.73 6.43 16.22
CA ILE A 212 -12.80 7.00 15.41
C ILE A 212 -13.19 6.04 14.29
N GLN A 213 -12.20 5.49 13.56
CA GLN A 213 -12.45 4.50 12.52
C GLN A 213 -13.22 3.29 13.04
N ALA A 214 -12.81 2.74 14.19
CA ALA A 214 -13.47 1.58 14.78
C ALA A 214 -14.89 1.92 15.28
N ALA A 215 -15.07 3.07 15.91
CA ALA A 215 -16.37 3.50 16.43
C ALA A 215 -17.42 3.68 15.32
N LEU A 216 -17.00 4.27 14.19
CA LEU A 216 -17.86 4.44 13.02
C LEU A 216 -18.01 3.14 12.24
N GLY A 217 -16.89 2.50 11.84
CA GLY A 217 -16.92 1.33 10.98
C GLY A 217 -17.66 0.14 11.58
N ASN A 218 -17.57 -0.09 12.90
CA ASN A 218 -18.33 -1.13 13.56
C ASN A 218 -19.86 -0.88 13.57
N LYS A 219 -20.29 0.36 13.30
CA LYS A 219 -21.72 0.73 13.21
C LYS A 219 -22.22 0.71 11.77
N ILE A 220 -21.41 1.18 10.80
CA ILE A 220 -21.88 1.43 9.44
C ILE A 220 -21.54 0.30 8.47
N TYR A 221 -20.46 -0.47 8.71
CA TYR A 221 -20.06 -1.51 7.77
C TYR A 221 -20.97 -2.73 7.88
N GLU A 222 -21.43 -3.21 6.71
CA GLU A 222 -22.30 -4.36 6.61
C GLU A 222 -21.60 -5.64 7.09
N LYS A 223 -22.36 -6.50 7.76
CA LYS A 223 -21.86 -7.81 8.17
C LYS A 223 -21.73 -8.74 6.96
N ASN A 224 -20.70 -9.58 6.97
CA ASN A 224 -20.40 -10.57 5.93
C ASN A 224 -20.09 -9.98 4.55
N ALA A 225 -19.81 -8.69 4.43
CA ALA A 225 -19.34 -8.07 3.19
C ALA A 225 -17.95 -8.63 2.82
N LYS A 226 -17.81 -9.14 1.60
CA LYS A 226 -16.56 -9.73 1.10
C LYS A 226 -16.28 -9.27 -0.32
N PHE A 227 -15.03 -8.95 -0.61
CA PHE A 227 -14.59 -8.69 -1.96
C PHE A 227 -14.71 -9.96 -2.80
N LYS A 228 -15.51 -9.90 -3.86
CA LYS A 228 -15.73 -11.04 -4.76
C LYS A 228 -14.60 -11.12 -5.77
N ASN A 229 -14.10 -12.34 -6.01
CA ASN A 229 -13.15 -12.58 -7.08
C ASN A 229 -13.85 -12.34 -8.43
N PRO A 230 -13.37 -11.39 -9.25
CA PRO A 230 -14.03 -11.04 -10.52
C PRO A 230 -13.77 -12.05 -11.64
N GLY A 231 -12.97 -13.07 -11.41
CA GLY A 231 -12.44 -13.94 -12.45
C GLY A 231 -11.24 -13.33 -13.19
N GLY A 232 -10.69 -14.07 -14.16
CA GLY A 232 -9.51 -13.61 -14.91
C GLY A 232 -8.25 -13.44 -14.04
N LEU A 233 -8.19 -14.19 -12.93
CA LEU A 233 -7.04 -14.23 -12.02
C LEU A 233 -6.43 -15.63 -11.98
N THR A 234 -5.14 -15.67 -11.83
CA THR A 234 -4.38 -16.91 -11.62
C THR A 234 -3.45 -16.78 -10.42
N THR A 235 -3.07 -17.90 -9.83
CA THR A 235 -2.06 -17.94 -8.77
C THR A 235 -0.80 -18.60 -9.34
N ALA A 236 0.33 -17.93 -9.19
CA ALA A 236 1.61 -18.46 -9.60
C ALA A 236 2.64 -18.38 -8.47
N GLU A 237 3.52 -19.38 -8.39
CA GLU A 237 4.66 -19.37 -7.49
C GLU A 237 5.78 -18.53 -8.10
N VAL A 238 6.41 -17.71 -7.29
CA VAL A 238 7.48 -16.78 -7.67
C VAL A 238 8.69 -17.05 -6.80
N GLU A 239 9.88 -17.00 -7.40
CA GLU A 239 11.12 -16.93 -6.65
C GLU A 239 11.30 -15.51 -6.11
N LEU A 240 11.36 -15.39 -4.78
CA LEU A 240 11.60 -14.12 -4.12
C LEU A 240 12.97 -13.55 -4.50
N GLU A 241 13.07 -12.21 -4.49
CA GLU A 241 14.31 -11.48 -4.79
C GLU A 241 14.74 -11.55 -6.26
N THR A 242 13.86 -11.92 -7.20
CA THR A 242 14.10 -11.78 -8.64
C THR A 242 13.45 -10.51 -9.19
N ILE A 243 14.17 -9.76 -10.05
CA ILE A 243 13.68 -8.57 -10.73
C ILE A 243 14.11 -8.63 -12.21
N PRO A 244 13.17 -8.76 -13.14
CA PRO A 244 11.73 -8.98 -12.98
C PRO A 244 11.43 -10.28 -12.23
N ALA A 245 10.19 -10.40 -11.73
CA ALA A 245 9.75 -11.61 -11.04
C ALA A 245 9.85 -12.84 -11.94
N GLN A 246 10.37 -13.97 -11.43
CA GLN A 246 10.56 -15.21 -12.16
C GLN A 246 9.92 -16.39 -11.41
N LYS A 247 9.59 -17.45 -12.14
CA LYS A 247 9.20 -18.74 -11.55
C LYS A 247 10.38 -19.36 -10.81
N PRO A 248 10.16 -20.07 -9.70
CA PRO A 248 11.24 -20.80 -9.04
C PRO A 248 11.68 -21.99 -9.88
N SER A 249 12.98 -22.29 -9.85
CA SER A 249 13.53 -23.54 -10.38
C SER A 249 13.25 -24.71 -9.43
N ALA A 250 13.54 -25.94 -9.87
CA ALA A 250 13.48 -27.13 -9.00
C ALA A 250 14.42 -27.01 -7.79
N TYR A 251 15.47 -26.22 -7.91
CA TYR A 251 16.53 -26.06 -6.90
C TYR A 251 16.35 -24.84 -6.02
N THR A 252 15.36 -23.98 -6.30
CA THR A 252 15.06 -22.81 -5.47
C THR A 252 14.69 -23.26 -4.06
N PRO A 253 15.35 -22.74 -3.00
CA PRO A 253 15.01 -23.05 -1.61
C PRO A 253 13.56 -22.72 -1.28
N SER A 254 12.89 -23.56 -0.50
CA SER A 254 11.46 -23.39 -0.15
C SER A 254 11.16 -22.03 0.50
N LYS A 255 12.10 -21.49 1.30
CA LYS A 255 11.98 -20.17 1.92
C LYS A 255 11.92 -19.00 0.93
N LEU A 256 12.40 -19.23 -0.30
CA LEU A 256 12.39 -18.25 -1.40
C LEU A 256 11.24 -18.47 -2.38
N LYS A 257 10.36 -19.44 -2.14
CA LYS A 257 9.17 -19.69 -2.96
C LYS A 257 7.95 -19.08 -2.29
N LYS A 258 7.18 -18.32 -3.05
CA LYS A 258 5.93 -17.72 -2.53
C LYS A 258 4.89 -17.56 -3.63
N SER A 259 3.65 -17.91 -3.34
CA SER A 259 2.54 -17.76 -4.29
C SER A 259 1.91 -16.38 -4.20
N PHE A 260 1.58 -15.82 -5.38
CA PHE A 260 0.89 -14.55 -5.54
C PHE A 260 -0.23 -14.66 -6.56
N ILE A 261 -1.20 -13.76 -6.44
CA ILE A 261 -2.29 -13.62 -7.39
C ILE A 261 -1.86 -12.64 -8.49
N PHE A 262 -2.12 -13.03 -9.75
CA PHE A 262 -1.85 -12.24 -10.94
C PHE A 262 -3.13 -12.10 -11.78
N ILE A 263 -3.22 -11.06 -12.58
CA ILE A 263 -4.17 -11.04 -13.69
C ILE A 263 -3.69 -12.12 -14.69
N SER A 264 -4.58 -13.03 -15.11
CA SER A 264 -4.24 -14.13 -16.01
C SER A 264 -3.48 -13.64 -17.24
N GLY A 265 -2.35 -14.24 -17.55
CA GLY A 265 -1.44 -13.83 -18.63
C GLY A 265 -0.39 -12.78 -18.23
N THR A 266 -0.38 -12.34 -16.97
CA THR A 266 0.67 -11.42 -16.46
C THR A 266 1.58 -12.05 -15.42
N GLU A 267 1.37 -13.33 -15.09
CA GLU A 267 2.24 -14.09 -14.22
C GLU A 267 3.61 -14.33 -14.89
N PRO A 268 4.68 -14.46 -14.10
CA PRO A 268 6.01 -14.75 -14.65
C PRO A 268 6.00 -16.01 -15.53
N SER A 269 6.60 -15.95 -16.71
CA SER A 269 6.80 -17.09 -17.62
C SER A 269 8.18 -17.72 -17.46
N GLU A 270 9.19 -16.90 -17.20
CA GLU A 270 10.60 -17.24 -17.09
C GLU A 270 10.89 -18.00 -15.80
N VAL A 271 11.72 -19.04 -15.87
CA VAL A 271 12.22 -19.77 -14.71
C VAL A 271 13.56 -19.17 -14.29
N SER A 272 13.72 -18.92 -13.00
CA SER A 272 14.98 -18.42 -12.44
C SER A 272 16.11 -19.43 -12.63
N ASN A 273 17.26 -18.94 -13.04
CA ASN A 273 18.51 -19.71 -13.11
C ASN A 273 19.44 -19.46 -11.90
N ARG A 274 18.98 -18.70 -10.91
CA ARG A 274 19.73 -18.31 -9.71
C ARG A 274 20.18 -19.51 -8.88
N PHE A 275 19.41 -20.59 -8.90
CA PHE A 275 19.73 -21.85 -8.21
C PHE A 275 19.78 -22.98 -9.22
N SER A 276 20.89 -23.71 -9.26
CA SER A 276 21.11 -24.86 -10.12
C SER A 276 21.38 -26.12 -9.30
N LYS A 277 21.37 -27.29 -9.95
CA LYS A 277 21.87 -28.52 -9.34
C LYS A 277 23.36 -28.31 -8.99
N LEU A 278 23.72 -28.65 -7.77
CA LEU A 278 25.14 -28.74 -7.43
C LEU A 278 25.80 -29.77 -8.32
N ALA A 279 27.01 -29.49 -8.75
CA ALA A 279 27.82 -30.50 -9.43
C ALA A 279 27.96 -31.73 -8.53
N ASP A 280 27.90 -32.90 -9.15
CA ASP A 280 28.14 -34.14 -8.40
C ASP A 280 29.54 -34.06 -7.78
N PRO A 281 29.73 -34.50 -6.54
CA PRO A 281 31.04 -34.45 -5.92
C PRO A 281 32.04 -35.32 -6.71
N THR A 282 33.18 -34.76 -7.04
CA THR A 282 34.26 -35.53 -7.64
C THR A 282 34.68 -36.63 -6.67
N PRO A 283 34.95 -37.86 -7.15
CA PRO A 283 35.41 -38.93 -6.29
C PRO A 283 36.62 -38.47 -5.47
N GLY A 284 36.53 -38.64 -4.18
CA GLY A 284 37.65 -38.36 -3.28
C GLY A 284 38.77 -39.40 -3.41
N THR A 285 39.94 -38.99 -3.02
CA THR A 285 41.08 -39.95 -2.84
C THR A 285 41.21 -40.28 -1.37
N TYR A 286 41.69 -41.47 -1.08
CA TYR A 286 42.03 -41.83 0.29
C TYR A 286 43.44 -42.38 0.39
N SER A 287 44.08 -42.21 1.51
CA SER A 287 45.35 -42.84 1.84
C SER A 287 45.33 -43.35 3.27
N ILE A 288 46.00 -44.50 3.48
CA ILE A 288 46.14 -45.12 4.79
C ILE A 288 47.61 -45.13 5.15
N ASN A 289 47.96 -44.52 6.26
CA ASN A 289 49.33 -44.55 6.79
C ASN A 289 49.28 -45.08 8.22
N GLY A 290 49.63 -46.33 8.42
CA GLY A 290 49.48 -47.03 9.69
C GLY A 290 48.00 -47.13 10.10
N LYS A 291 47.65 -46.53 11.21
CA LYS A 291 46.25 -46.44 11.71
C LYS A 291 45.50 -45.16 11.30
N ARG A 292 46.11 -44.30 10.46
CA ARG A 292 45.53 -43.04 10.03
C ARG A 292 44.94 -43.19 8.64
N LEU A 293 43.64 -42.97 8.53
CA LEU A 293 42.92 -42.80 7.25
C LEU A 293 42.85 -41.31 6.95
N THR A 294 43.34 -40.89 5.78
CA THR A 294 43.15 -39.55 5.24
C THR A 294 42.24 -39.65 4.03
N ILE A 295 41.15 -38.89 4.02
CA ILE A 295 40.22 -38.78 2.90
C ILE A 295 40.29 -37.35 2.41
N SER A 296 40.48 -37.18 1.10
CA SER A 296 40.49 -35.87 0.46
C SER A 296 39.45 -35.84 -0.66
N TRP A 297 38.67 -34.81 -0.70
CA TRP A 297 37.70 -34.58 -1.79
C TRP A 297 37.70 -33.09 -2.15
N ASN A 298 37.37 -32.80 -3.38
CA ASN A 298 37.14 -31.42 -3.81
C ASN A 298 35.75 -31.01 -3.39
N SER A 299 35.62 -29.84 -2.78
CA SER A 299 34.32 -29.27 -2.51
C SER A 299 33.54 -29.12 -3.81
N PRO A 300 32.28 -29.61 -3.91
CA PRO A 300 31.43 -29.20 -4.98
C PRO A 300 31.31 -27.68 -4.85
N GLY A 301 31.55 -26.94 -5.93
CA GLY A 301 31.50 -25.48 -5.91
C GLY A 301 30.22 -24.99 -5.18
N THR A 302 30.34 -23.98 -4.36
CA THR A 302 29.17 -23.30 -3.83
C THR A 302 28.39 -22.74 -5.01
N PRO A 303 27.05 -22.92 -5.06
CA PRO A 303 26.26 -22.17 -6.03
C PRO A 303 26.60 -20.68 -5.79
N ASP A 304 26.91 -19.98 -6.86
CA ASP A 304 27.18 -18.54 -6.77
C ASP A 304 26.01 -17.88 -6.02
N ALA A 305 26.27 -17.52 -4.77
CA ALA A 305 25.39 -16.65 -4.02
C ALA A 305 25.67 -15.23 -4.54
N ILE A 306 24.89 -14.82 -5.52
CA ILE A 306 24.86 -13.42 -5.98
C ILE A 306 24.04 -12.61 -4.99
#